data_03d42728a2604f8df5233abcf1d4da28
#
_entry.id   03d42728a2604f8df5233abcf1d4da28
#
_cell.length_a   1.000
_cell.length_b   1.000
_cell.length_c   1.000
_cell.angle_alpha   90.00
_cell.angle_beta   90.00
_cell.angle_gamma   90.00
#
_symmetry.space_group_name_H-M   'P 1'
#
loop_
_entity.id
_entity.type
_entity.pdbx_description
1 polymer ?
#
loop_
_entity_poly.entity_id
_entity_poly.type
_entity_poly.pdbx_seq_one_letter_code
_entity_poly.pdbx_strand_id
1 'polypeptide(L)'
;MLDKLVIANRGEIALRILRACKELGIKTVAVHSTADRDLKHVLLADESICIGPARGIDSYLNIPRIISAAEVTGAVAIHPGYGFLSENADFAEQVERSGFIFVGPKADTIRMMGDKVSAINAMKKAGVPCVPGSDGPLDNDEVKNKAHAKRIGYPVIIKASGGGGGRGMRVVRNEGELTQAIAMTRAEAKAAFNNDMVYMEKYLENPRHVEVQVIADGQGGAIHLGERDCSMQRRHQKVVEEAPAPGITEEMRKYIGERCTRACLEIGYRGAGTFEFLYENGEFYFIEMNTRIQVEHPVTEMVTGVDLIKEQLRVAAGQPLSFTQDDIKIRGHAIECRINAEDPERFLPSPGKIERFHAPGGMGVRWESHIYSGYTVPPHYDSMIGKLITYGENRDVAIARMKNALGEMIVEGIKTNVPLQVSIMNDENFQHGGANIHYLEKKLGLQ
;
A
#
# COMPACT_ATOMS: atom_id res chain seq x y z
N MET A 1 -11.76 -1.67 25.54
CA MET A 1 -12.10 -1.14 24.20
C MET A 1 -11.85 0.36 24.22
N LEU A 2 -11.56 1.00 23.09
CA LEU A 2 -11.39 2.45 22.98
C LEU A 2 -12.76 3.14 23.14
N ASP A 3 -12.84 4.23 23.91
CA ASP A 3 -14.12 4.95 24.11
C ASP A 3 -14.42 5.91 22.96
N LYS A 4 -13.42 6.66 22.50
CA LYS A 4 -13.54 7.66 21.43
C LYS A 4 -12.25 7.76 20.63
N LEU A 5 -12.36 7.90 19.30
CA LEU A 5 -11.23 7.89 18.39
C LEU A 5 -11.32 9.04 17.37
N VAL A 6 -10.20 9.72 17.14
CA VAL A 6 -10.02 10.67 16.02
C VAL A 6 -9.66 9.89 14.76
N ILE A 7 -10.38 10.13 13.68
CA ILE A 7 -10.06 9.64 12.34
C ILE A 7 -9.22 10.72 11.65
N ALA A 8 -7.89 10.55 11.65
CA ALA A 8 -6.94 11.51 11.11
C ALA A 8 -6.67 11.28 9.63
N ASN A 9 -7.74 11.19 8.85
CA ASN A 9 -7.69 10.96 7.41
C ASN A 9 -8.98 11.45 6.74
N ARG A 10 -9.08 11.27 5.43
CA ARG A 10 -10.21 11.67 4.59
C ARG A 10 -10.61 10.57 3.60
N GLY A 11 -11.67 10.83 2.84
CA GLY A 11 -12.06 9.97 1.73
C GLY A 11 -12.64 8.63 2.17
N GLU A 12 -12.42 7.60 1.36
CA GLU A 12 -13.02 6.28 1.60
C GLU A 12 -12.46 5.61 2.86
N ILE A 13 -11.16 5.78 3.14
CA ILE A 13 -10.55 5.15 4.31
C ILE A 13 -11.09 5.74 5.63
N ALA A 14 -11.36 7.04 5.66
CA ALA A 14 -11.98 7.64 6.84
C ALA A 14 -13.38 7.08 7.09
N LEU A 15 -14.17 6.87 6.04
CA LEU A 15 -15.49 6.23 6.14
C LEU A 15 -15.37 4.74 6.54
N ARG A 16 -14.34 4.03 6.02
CA ARG A 16 -14.06 2.63 6.40
C ARG A 16 -13.74 2.48 7.89
N ILE A 17 -12.90 3.37 8.41
CA ILE A 17 -12.56 3.40 9.86
C ILE A 17 -13.80 3.74 10.68
N LEU A 18 -14.59 4.71 10.27
CA LEU A 18 -15.84 5.10 10.94
C LEU A 18 -16.80 3.91 11.06
N ARG A 19 -16.99 3.14 9.99
CA ARG A 19 -17.85 1.94 9.99
C ARG A 19 -17.36 0.92 11.03
N ALA A 20 -16.06 0.61 11.04
CA ALA A 20 -15.48 -0.31 12.01
C ALA A 20 -15.65 0.17 13.47
N CYS A 21 -15.43 1.47 13.71
CA CYS A 21 -15.65 2.08 15.02
C CYS A 21 -17.11 1.94 15.48
N LYS A 22 -18.07 2.27 14.62
CA LYS A 22 -19.50 2.14 14.95
C LYS A 22 -19.92 0.72 15.28
N GLU A 23 -19.41 -0.27 14.52
CA GLU A 23 -19.67 -1.68 14.80
C GLU A 23 -19.05 -2.18 16.12
N LEU A 24 -17.98 -1.53 16.57
CA LEU A 24 -17.34 -1.81 17.87
C LEU A 24 -17.87 -0.93 19.03
N GLY A 25 -18.81 -0.03 18.77
CA GLY A 25 -19.35 0.90 19.76
C GLY A 25 -18.37 2.02 20.15
N ILE A 26 -17.37 2.31 19.34
CA ILE A 26 -16.39 3.38 19.55
C ILE A 26 -16.94 4.68 18.96
N LYS A 27 -17.01 5.74 19.78
CA LYS A 27 -17.38 7.08 19.30
C LYS A 27 -16.32 7.65 18.36
N THR A 28 -16.74 8.40 17.36
CA THR A 28 -15.88 8.89 16.28
C THR A 28 -15.80 10.39 16.22
N VAL A 29 -14.59 10.92 16.05
CA VAL A 29 -14.32 12.32 15.73
C VAL A 29 -13.73 12.38 14.33
N ALA A 30 -14.45 12.98 13.38
CA ALA A 30 -13.95 13.22 12.05
C ALA A 30 -13.20 14.56 12.00
N VAL A 31 -11.91 14.54 11.66
CA VAL A 31 -11.22 15.78 11.28
C VAL A 31 -11.43 16.04 9.79
N HIS A 32 -11.51 17.30 9.41
CA HIS A 32 -11.66 17.68 8.00
C HIS A 32 -11.06 19.05 7.71
N SER A 33 -10.63 19.24 6.46
CA SER A 33 -10.32 20.57 5.95
C SER A 33 -11.61 21.32 5.57
N THR A 34 -11.51 22.60 5.26
CA THR A 34 -12.66 23.39 4.79
C THR A 34 -13.25 22.83 3.50
N ALA A 35 -12.45 22.17 2.63
CA ALA A 35 -12.91 21.57 1.38
C ALA A 35 -13.66 20.24 1.58
N ASP A 36 -13.48 19.59 2.70
CA ASP A 36 -14.00 18.24 2.98
C ASP A 36 -15.19 18.24 3.97
N ARG A 37 -15.79 19.39 4.24
CA ARG A 37 -16.91 19.53 5.19
C ARG A 37 -18.07 18.57 4.90
N ASP A 38 -18.34 18.31 3.62
CA ASP A 38 -19.48 17.52 3.16
C ASP A 38 -19.12 16.04 2.90
N LEU A 39 -17.93 15.58 3.33
CA LEU A 39 -17.58 14.16 3.24
C LEU A 39 -18.47 13.30 4.13
N LYS A 40 -18.84 12.12 3.63
CA LYS A 40 -19.74 11.19 4.34
C LYS A 40 -19.29 10.88 5.77
N HIS A 41 -18.00 10.66 6.01
CA HIS A 41 -17.52 10.37 7.36
C HIS A 41 -17.67 11.57 8.29
N VAL A 42 -17.57 12.80 7.79
CA VAL A 42 -17.82 14.02 8.57
C VAL A 42 -19.29 14.14 8.97
N LEU A 43 -20.19 13.85 8.02
CA LEU A 43 -21.63 13.91 8.25
C LEU A 43 -22.15 12.78 9.16
N LEU A 44 -21.44 11.66 9.24
CA LEU A 44 -21.85 10.45 9.96
C LEU A 44 -21.12 10.23 11.30
N ALA A 45 -20.05 10.98 11.58
CA ALA A 45 -19.31 10.90 12.82
C ALA A 45 -20.13 11.47 13.99
N ASP A 46 -19.79 11.06 15.21
CA ASP A 46 -20.42 11.59 16.42
C ASP A 46 -20.03 13.06 16.65
N GLU A 47 -18.80 13.42 16.31
CA GLU A 47 -18.28 14.78 16.35
C GLU A 47 -17.41 15.06 15.13
N SER A 48 -17.28 16.33 14.74
CA SER A 48 -16.38 16.74 13.67
C SER A 48 -15.65 18.04 13.98
N ILE A 49 -14.38 18.14 13.54
CA ILE A 49 -13.53 19.30 13.76
C ILE A 49 -12.86 19.72 12.45
N CYS A 50 -13.03 20.98 12.08
CA CYS A 50 -12.29 21.59 10.98
C CYS A 50 -10.84 21.88 11.45
N ILE A 51 -9.87 21.23 10.81
CA ILE A 51 -8.45 21.35 11.13
C ILE A 51 -7.68 22.31 10.23
N GLY A 52 -8.34 23.02 9.33
CA GLY A 52 -7.71 24.07 8.51
C GLY A 52 -8.20 24.14 7.08
N PRO A 53 -7.51 24.94 6.25
CA PRO A 53 -7.86 25.13 4.84
C PRO A 53 -7.61 23.89 4.00
N ALA A 54 -8.00 23.91 2.71
CA ALA A 54 -7.98 22.78 1.80
C ALA A 54 -6.59 22.13 1.60
N ARG A 55 -5.50 22.90 1.63
CA ARG A 55 -4.15 22.34 1.42
C ARG A 55 -3.79 21.35 2.52
N GLY A 56 -3.30 20.17 2.13
CA GLY A 56 -2.92 19.11 3.07
C GLY A 56 -1.91 19.55 4.14
N ILE A 57 -0.90 20.36 3.74
CA ILE A 57 0.11 20.90 4.67
C ILE A 57 -0.49 21.78 5.77
N ASP A 58 -1.59 22.43 5.50
CA ASP A 58 -2.27 23.33 6.42
C ASP A 58 -3.40 22.64 7.22
N SER A 59 -3.65 21.34 6.96
CA SER A 59 -4.73 20.56 7.56
C SER A 59 -4.28 19.14 7.94
N TYR A 60 -4.43 18.16 7.04
CA TYR A 60 -4.15 16.73 7.32
C TYR A 60 -2.70 16.38 7.62
N LEU A 61 -1.73 17.23 7.24
CA LEU A 61 -0.32 17.11 7.57
C LEU A 61 0.11 18.00 8.75
N ASN A 62 -0.84 18.68 9.39
CA ASN A 62 -0.56 19.55 10.53
C ASN A 62 -0.73 18.79 11.84
N ILE A 63 0.36 18.25 12.37
CA ILE A 63 0.38 17.42 13.57
C ILE A 63 -0.27 18.13 14.77
N PRO A 64 0.10 19.39 15.13
CA PRO A 64 -0.52 20.07 16.27
C PRO A 64 -2.03 20.18 16.19
N ARG A 65 -2.60 20.44 15.00
CA ARG A 65 -4.06 20.58 14.83
C ARG A 65 -4.78 19.24 15.02
N ILE A 66 -4.19 18.14 14.59
CA ILE A 66 -4.77 16.80 14.79
C ILE A 66 -4.73 16.43 16.27
N ILE A 67 -3.62 16.68 16.97
CA ILE A 67 -3.50 16.42 18.40
C ILE A 67 -4.50 17.29 19.18
N SER A 68 -4.58 18.58 18.87
CA SER A 68 -5.57 19.48 19.50
C SER A 68 -7.02 19.03 19.27
N ALA A 69 -7.33 18.46 18.11
CA ALA A 69 -8.65 17.88 17.87
C ALA A 69 -8.95 16.70 18.82
N ALA A 70 -7.96 15.87 19.12
CA ALA A 70 -8.11 14.81 20.10
C ALA A 70 -8.31 15.34 21.54
N GLU A 71 -7.53 16.37 21.91
CA GLU A 71 -7.64 17.01 23.24
C GLU A 71 -9.00 17.62 23.49
N VAL A 72 -9.47 18.47 22.57
CA VAL A 72 -10.74 19.22 22.77
C VAL A 72 -11.97 18.33 22.72
N THR A 73 -11.89 17.17 22.04
CA THR A 73 -13.01 16.21 22.00
C THR A 73 -12.93 15.14 23.08
N GLY A 74 -11.83 15.07 23.81
CA GLY A 74 -11.61 14.00 24.79
C GLY A 74 -11.48 12.61 24.14
N ALA A 75 -11.00 12.54 22.91
CA ALA A 75 -10.67 11.26 22.27
C ALA A 75 -9.45 10.63 22.96
N VAL A 76 -9.39 9.30 22.97
CA VAL A 76 -8.30 8.54 23.61
C VAL A 76 -7.32 7.96 22.60
N ALA A 77 -7.71 7.91 21.33
CA ALA A 77 -6.90 7.31 20.26
C ALA A 77 -7.01 8.09 18.95
N ILE A 78 -6.01 7.92 18.09
CA ILE A 78 -5.94 8.51 16.76
C ILE A 78 -5.61 7.43 15.74
N HIS A 79 -6.46 7.27 14.72
CA HIS A 79 -6.22 6.37 13.59
C HIS A 79 -5.77 7.15 12.36
N PRO A 80 -4.56 6.93 11.85
CA PRO A 80 -4.01 7.69 10.73
C PRO A 80 -4.51 7.23 9.36
N GLY A 81 -5.14 6.07 9.24
CA GLY A 81 -5.48 5.45 7.96
C GLY A 81 -4.24 5.09 7.13
N TYR A 82 -4.22 5.50 5.86
CA TYR A 82 -3.07 5.40 4.97
C TYR A 82 -2.78 6.78 4.31
N GLY A 83 -1.56 6.96 3.76
CA GLY A 83 -1.12 8.27 3.25
C GLY A 83 -0.97 9.29 4.38
N PHE A 84 -0.89 10.57 4.04
CA PHE A 84 -0.69 11.67 4.99
C PHE A 84 0.37 11.37 6.07
N LEU A 85 -0.05 11.27 7.33
CA LEU A 85 0.83 11.05 8.48
C LEU A 85 0.94 9.59 8.94
N SER A 86 0.34 8.64 8.21
CA SER A 86 0.26 7.24 8.65
C SER A 86 1.62 6.54 8.83
N GLU A 87 2.64 6.98 8.10
CA GLU A 87 4.02 6.48 8.18
C GLU A 87 5.00 7.55 8.69
N ASN A 88 4.49 8.57 9.37
CA ASN A 88 5.29 9.61 9.99
C ASN A 88 5.62 9.23 11.44
N ALA A 89 6.88 8.86 11.69
CA ALA A 89 7.33 8.43 13.01
C ALA A 89 7.23 9.55 14.07
N ASP A 90 7.47 10.80 13.69
CA ASP A 90 7.39 11.93 14.62
C ASP A 90 5.93 12.21 15.01
N PHE A 91 4.98 11.98 14.09
CA PHE A 91 3.55 12.04 14.42
C PHE A 91 3.17 10.95 15.43
N ALA A 92 3.54 9.69 15.16
CA ALA A 92 3.27 8.59 16.08
C ALA A 92 3.86 8.86 17.48
N GLU A 93 5.09 9.34 17.55
CA GLU A 93 5.77 9.71 18.81
C GLU A 93 5.06 10.86 19.54
N GLN A 94 4.67 11.92 18.83
CA GLN A 94 3.98 13.06 19.42
C GLN A 94 2.59 12.66 19.94
N VAL A 95 1.84 11.81 19.22
CA VAL A 95 0.55 11.28 19.66
C VAL A 95 0.71 10.53 20.98
N GLU A 96 1.66 9.61 21.08
CA GLU A 96 1.88 8.80 22.29
C GLU A 96 2.41 9.66 23.45
N ARG A 97 3.31 10.61 23.19
CA ARG A 97 3.78 11.56 24.23
C ARG A 97 2.70 12.50 24.74
N SER A 98 1.70 12.80 23.94
CA SER A 98 0.53 13.59 24.34
C SER A 98 -0.50 12.79 25.11
N GLY A 99 -0.24 11.51 25.40
CA GLY A 99 -1.12 10.63 26.18
C GLY A 99 -2.22 9.96 25.36
N PHE A 100 -2.17 10.00 24.04
CA PHE A 100 -3.12 9.33 23.16
C PHE A 100 -2.55 8.01 22.62
N ILE A 101 -3.42 7.11 22.23
CA ILE A 101 -3.06 5.84 21.58
C ILE A 101 -2.93 6.10 20.07
N PHE A 102 -1.77 5.81 19.50
CA PHE A 102 -1.59 5.76 18.07
C PHE A 102 -2.03 4.39 17.52
N VAL A 103 -3.01 4.35 16.61
CA VAL A 103 -3.47 3.10 15.99
C VAL A 103 -2.51 2.73 14.86
N GLY A 104 -1.48 1.98 15.22
CA GLY A 104 -0.41 1.60 14.33
C GLY A 104 0.82 1.10 15.10
N PRO A 105 1.96 0.92 14.41
CA PRO A 105 3.20 0.50 15.03
C PRO A 105 3.83 1.62 15.87
N LYS A 106 4.84 1.27 16.67
CA LYS A 106 5.62 2.24 17.44
C LYS A 106 6.44 3.13 16.53
N ALA A 107 6.71 4.37 16.96
CA ALA A 107 7.49 5.34 16.19
C ALA A 107 8.86 4.80 15.74
N ASP A 108 9.58 4.09 16.62
CA ASP A 108 10.89 3.51 16.29
C ASP A 108 10.79 2.43 15.20
N THR A 109 9.72 1.65 15.19
CA THR A 109 9.47 0.67 14.13
C THR A 109 9.18 1.37 12.78
N ILE A 110 8.40 2.45 12.81
CA ILE A 110 8.14 3.26 11.60
C ILE A 110 9.46 3.85 11.07
N ARG A 111 10.33 4.41 11.94
CA ARG A 111 11.65 4.94 11.55
C ARG A 111 12.54 3.85 10.95
N MET A 112 12.62 2.69 11.61
CA MET A 112 13.44 1.57 11.17
C MET A 112 13.02 1.09 9.79
N MET A 113 11.72 0.90 9.58
CA MET A 113 11.20 0.40 8.30
C MET A 113 11.16 1.46 7.20
N GLY A 114 11.13 2.74 7.56
CA GLY A 114 11.23 3.86 6.62
C GLY A 114 12.67 4.12 6.12
N ASP A 115 13.69 3.64 6.82
CA ASP A 115 15.09 3.68 6.36
C ASP A 115 15.44 2.39 5.60
N LYS A 116 15.72 2.53 4.31
CA LYS A 116 15.94 1.38 3.41
C LYS A 116 17.04 0.44 3.88
N VAL A 117 18.14 0.97 4.39
CA VAL A 117 19.28 0.16 4.83
C VAL A 117 18.93 -0.59 6.12
N SER A 118 18.34 0.09 7.07
CA SER A 118 17.87 -0.49 8.32
C SER A 118 16.81 -1.57 8.08
N ALA A 119 15.84 -1.31 7.20
CA ALA A 119 14.80 -2.26 6.83
C ALA A 119 15.39 -3.53 6.19
N ILE A 120 16.26 -3.40 5.18
CA ILE A 120 16.90 -4.55 4.53
C ILE A 120 17.73 -5.36 5.53
N ASN A 121 18.49 -4.71 6.41
CA ASN A 121 19.29 -5.40 7.42
C ASN A 121 18.41 -6.15 8.43
N ALA A 122 17.33 -5.55 8.90
CA ALA A 122 16.36 -6.20 9.77
C ALA A 122 15.72 -7.41 9.08
N MET A 123 15.32 -7.27 7.82
CA MET A 123 14.71 -8.35 7.04
C MET A 123 15.67 -9.50 6.77
N LYS A 124 16.92 -9.22 6.38
CA LYS A 124 17.95 -10.25 6.21
C LYS A 124 18.18 -11.03 7.52
N LYS A 125 18.25 -10.33 8.65
CA LYS A 125 18.41 -10.98 9.98
C LYS A 125 17.24 -11.89 10.31
N ALA A 126 16.02 -11.50 9.99
CA ALA A 126 14.81 -12.29 10.18
C ALA A 126 14.63 -13.42 9.13
N GLY A 127 15.52 -13.52 8.16
CA GLY A 127 15.47 -14.54 7.10
C GLY A 127 14.44 -14.27 6.01
N VAL A 128 14.01 -13.01 5.87
CA VAL A 128 13.16 -12.57 4.74
C VAL A 128 14.06 -12.43 3.50
N PRO A 129 13.68 -13.04 2.35
CA PRO A 129 14.49 -12.97 1.13
C PRO A 129 14.56 -11.53 0.62
N CYS A 130 15.77 -11.04 0.39
CA CYS A 130 16.03 -9.70 -0.16
C CYS A 130 16.71 -9.80 -1.52
N VAL A 131 16.64 -8.73 -2.31
CA VAL A 131 17.36 -8.67 -3.58
C VAL A 131 18.86 -8.93 -3.34
N PRO A 132 19.46 -9.93 -4.01
CA PRO A 132 20.90 -10.15 -3.91
C PRO A 132 21.68 -8.91 -4.37
N GLY A 133 22.66 -8.48 -3.59
CA GLY A 133 23.42 -7.27 -3.88
C GLY A 133 24.86 -7.32 -3.42
N SER A 134 25.56 -6.20 -3.55
CA SER A 134 26.94 -6.03 -3.14
C SER A 134 27.12 -5.92 -1.62
N ASP A 135 26.04 -5.86 -0.85
CA ASP A 135 26.00 -5.72 0.61
C ASP A 135 26.74 -4.46 1.14
N GLY A 136 26.86 -3.46 0.29
CA GLY A 136 27.54 -2.18 0.55
C GLY A 136 27.95 -1.47 -0.74
N PRO A 137 28.51 -0.27 -0.63
CA PRO A 137 29.02 0.46 -1.77
C PRO A 137 30.11 -0.35 -2.51
N LEU A 138 30.10 -0.27 -3.83
CA LEU A 138 31.17 -0.81 -4.66
C LEU A 138 32.48 -0.02 -4.39
N ASP A 139 33.58 -0.73 -4.25
CA ASP A 139 34.90 -0.11 -4.15
C ASP A 139 35.52 0.18 -5.53
N ASN A 140 36.79 0.61 -5.56
CA ASN A 140 37.51 0.85 -6.82
C ASN A 140 38.19 -0.42 -7.38
N ASP A 141 38.07 -1.54 -6.69
CA ASP A 141 38.67 -2.81 -7.08
C ASP A 141 37.77 -3.52 -8.13
N GLU A 142 38.20 -3.50 -9.37
CA GLU A 142 37.48 -4.11 -10.48
C GLU A 142 37.31 -5.63 -10.31
N VAL A 143 38.33 -6.31 -9.72
CA VAL A 143 38.27 -7.78 -9.51
C VAL A 143 37.20 -8.12 -8.49
N LYS A 144 37.10 -7.36 -7.40
CA LYS A 144 36.02 -7.55 -6.41
C LYS A 144 34.65 -7.26 -6.99
N ASN A 145 34.52 -6.18 -7.75
CA ASN A 145 33.23 -5.83 -8.37
C ASN A 145 32.77 -6.91 -9.36
N LYS A 146 33.67 -7.48 -10.17
CA LYS A 146 33.39 -8.63 -11.02
C LYS A 146 32.98 -9.87 -10.23
N ALA A 147 33.68 -10.13 -9.11
CA ALA A 147 33.32 -11.25 -8.23
C ALA A 147 31.91 -11.06 -7.62
N HIS A 148 31.56 -9.84 -7.21
CA HIS A 148 30.20 -9.53 -6.75
C HIS A 148 29.17 -9.79 -7.85
N ALA A 149 29.38 -9.28 -9.06
CA ALA A 149 28.46 -9.47 -10.17
C ALA A 149 28.29 -10.95 -10.54
N LYS A 150 29.37 -11.73 -10.52
CA LYS A 150 29.33 -13.18 -10.76
C LYS A 150 28.56 -13.94 -9.67
N ARG A 151 28.73 -13.55 -8.41
CA ARG A 151 27.97 -14.13 -7.26
C ARG A 151 26.48 -13.83 -7.36
N ILE A 152 26.12 -12.57 -7.72
CA ILE A 152 24.73 -12.12 -7.87
C ILE A 152 24.09 -12.76 -9.11
N GLY A 153 24.84 -12.94 -10.18
CA GLY A 153 24.39 -13.46 -11.48
C GLY A 153 23.78 -12.34 -12.35
N TYR A 154 24.29 -12.25 -13.61
CA TYR A 154 23.76 -11.30 -14.61
C TYR A 154 22.30 -11.61 -14.99
N PRO A 155 21.49 -10.60 -15.40
CA PRO A 155 21.81 -9.19 -15.40
C PRO A 155 21.86 -8.60 -13.99
N VAL A 156 22.72 -7.58 -13.81
CA VAL A 156 22.78 -6.78 -12.57
C VAL A 156 22.45 -5.33 -12.87
N ILE A 157 22.04 -4.58 -11.85
CA ILE A 157 21.80 -3.14 -11.94
C ILE A 157 22.76 -2.40 -11.01
N ILE A 158 23.41 -1.36 -11.52
CA ILE A 158 24.21 -0.43 -10.72
C ILE A 158 23.32 0.75 -10.35
N LYS A 159 23.27 1.11 -9.07
CA LYS A 159 22.42 2.17 -8.54
C LYS A 159 23.26 3.18 -7.74
N ALA A 160 23.02 4.48 -7.97
CA ALA A 160 23.57 5.54 -7.11
C ALA A 160 22.86 5.55 -5.74
N SER A 161 23.61 5.76 -4.65
CA SER A 161 23.03 5.80 -3.30
C SER A 161 22.05 6.96 -3.07
N GLY A 162 22.23 8.07 -3.78
CA GLY A 162 21.32 9.21 -3.78
C GLY A 162 20.29 9.20 -4.90
N GLY A 163 20.26 8.16 -5.75
CA GLY A 163 19.41 8.07 -6.92
C GLY A 163 17.98 7.67 -6.59
N GLY A 164 17.02 8.16 -7.38
CA GLY A 164 15.62 7.82 -7.30
C GLY A 164 14.89 8.19 -8.61
N GLY A 165 13.72 7.62 -8.83
CA GLY A 165 12.90 7.92 -10.00
C GLY A 165 13.54 7.54 -11.35
N GLY A 166 14.36 6.49 -11.39
CA GLY A 166 15.01 6.01 -12.62
C GLY A 166 16.32 6.70 -12.99
N ARG A 167 16.77 7.70 -12.22
CA ARG A 167 18.04 8.40 -12.45
C ARG A 167 19.18 7.79 -11.63
N GLY A 168 20.39 7.74 -12.23
CA GLY A 168 21.57 7.15 -11.58
C GLY A 168 21.48 5.63 -11.49
N MET A 169 20.87 4.97 -12.46
CA MET A 169 20.76 3.51 -12.54
C MET A 169 21.17 3.02 -13.93
N ARG A 170 21.87 1.87 -13.98
CA ARG A 170 22.34 1.28 -15.22
C ARG A 170 22.31 -0.25 -15.16
N VAL A 171 21.59 -0.86 -16.07
CA VAL A 171 21.54 -2.32 -16.21
C VAL A 171 22.78 -2.81 -16.94
N VAL A 172 23.37 -3.89 -16.43
CA VAL A 172 24.56 -4.55 -16.97
C VAL A 172 24.23 -6.00 -17.25
N ARG A 173 24.34 -6.41 -18.49
CA ARG A 173 23.91 -7.74 -18.92
C ARG A 173 25.04 -8.78 -18.97
N ASN A 174 26.28 -8.32 -19.03
CA ASN A 174 27.46 -9.17 -19.08
C ASN A 174 28.68 -8.50 -18.43
N GLU A 175 29.72 -9.30 -18.18
CA GLU A 175 30.95 -8.85 -17.48
C GLU A 175 31.70 -7.76 -18.24
N GLY A 176 31.66 -7.77 -19.58
CA GLY A 176 32.38 -6.80 -20.41
C GLY A 176 31.87 -5.36 -20.26
N GLU A 177 30.60 -5.20 -19.91
CA GLU A 177 29.95 -3.88 -19.71
C GLU A 177 30.17 -3.32 -18.29
N LEU A 178 30.54 -4.17 -17.31
CA LEU A 178 30.44 -3.84 -15.90
C LEU A 178 31.30 -2.64 -15.46
N THR A 179 32.60 -2.65 -15.81
CA THR A 179 33.53 -1.61 -15.39
C THR A 179 33.13 -0.24 -15.92
N GLN A 180 32.73 -0.18 -17.21
CA GLN A 180 32.26 1.05 -17.84
C GLN A 180 30.96 1.54 -17.19
N ALA A 181 30.00 0.65 -16.94
CA ALA A 181 28.74 0.98 -16.31
C ALA A 181 28.92 1.55 -14.90
N ILE A 182 29.82 0.98 -14.07
CA ILE A 182 30.14 1.50 -12.75
C ILE A 182 30.72 2.90 -12.85
N ALA A 183 31.71 3.13 -13.73
CA ALA A 183 32.35 4.43 -13.90
C ALA A 183 31.36 5.52 -14.33
N MET A 184 30.50 5.21 -15.32
CA MET A 184 29.46 6.12 -15.82
C MET A 184 28.43 6.44 -14.72
N THR A 185 27.95 5.45 -13.99
CA THR A 185 26.96 5.67 -12.92
C THR A 185 27.54 6.50 -11.77
N ARG A 186 28.82 6.30 -11.40
CA ARG A 186 29.52 7.13 -10.41
C ARG A 186 29.63 8.59 -10.87
N ALA A 187 30.01 8.82 -12.11
CA ALA A 187 30.11 10.18 -12.67
C ALA A 187 28.75 10.90 -12.68
N GLU A 188 27.69 10.21 -13.11
CA GLU A 188 26.32 10.74 -13.06
C GLU A 188 25.86 11.03 -11.61
N ALA A 189 26.15 10.11 -10.69
CA ALA A 189 25.82 10.26 -9.26
C ALA A 189 26.55 11.46 -8.63
N LYS A 190 27.85 11.63 -8.94
CA LYS A 190 28.64 12.76 -8.48
C LYS A 190 28.08 14.09 -8.98
N ALA A 191 27.72 14.14 -10.26
CA ALA A 191 27.17 15.35 -10.88
C ALA A 191 25.77 15.71 -10.34
N ALA A 192 24.90 14.72 -10.16
CA ALA A 192 23.50 14.94 -9.80
C ALA A 192 23.27 15.06 -8.28
N PHE A 193 24.04 14.33 -7.48
CA PHE A 193 23.80 14.17 -6.02
C PHE A 193 25.00 14.57 -5.15
N ASN A 194 26.10 15.03 -5.77
CA ASN A 194 27.39 15.28 -5.10
C ASN A 194 27.91 14.09 -4.28
N ASN A 195 27.51 12.88 -4.62
CA ASN A 195 27.88 11.62 -3.99
C ASN A 195 28.09 10.57 -5.09
N ASP A 196 29.29 9.95 -5.14
CA ASP A 196 29.67 8.96 -6.14
C ASP A 196 29.51 7.51 -5.67
N MET A 197 28.93 7.29 -4.50
CA MET A 197 28.64 5.94 -4.00
C MET A 197 27.61 5.24 -4.87
N VAL A 198 27.96 4.04 -5.33
CA VAL A 198 27.08 3.17 -6.12
C VAL A 198 27.05 1.77 -5.52
N TYR A 199 25.93 1.10 -5.71
CA TYR A 199 25.66 -0.28 -5.27
C TYR A 199 25.36 -1.14 -6.49
N MET A 200 25.48 -2.44 -6.33
CA MET A 200 25.09 -3.43 -7.32
C MET A 200 24.00 -4.32 -6.74
N GLU A 201 22.97 -4.59 -7.53
CA GLU A 201 21.89 -5.53 -7.18
C GLU A 201 21.52 -6.42 -8.37
N LYS A 202 20.88 -7.54 -8.09
CA LYS A 202 20.25 -8.36 -9.14
C LYS A 202 19.23 -7.51 -9.90
N TYR A 203 19.29 -7.53 -11.22
CA TYR A 203 18.25 -6.92 -12.06
C TYR A 203 17.15 -7.93 -12.34
N LEU A 204 15.91 -7.55 -12.03
CA LEU A 204 14.72 -8.33 -12.31
C LEU A 204 14.09 -7.79 -13.61
N GLU A 205 13.90 -8.64 -14.59
CA GLU A 205 13.48 -8.20 -15.93
C GLU A 205 11.95 -8.11 -16.07
N ASN A 206 11.25 -9.07 -15.50
CA ASN A 206 9.79 -9.18 -15.61
C ASN A 206 9.13 -9.51 -14.27
N PRO A 207 9.47 -8.79 -13.19
CA PRO A 207 8.93 -9.12 -11.88
C PRO A 207 7.45 -8.81 -11.79
N ARG A 208 6.77 -9.55 -10.91
CA ARG A 208 5.45 -9.22 -10.40
C ARG A 208 5.60 -8.51 -9.06
N HIS A 209 4.64 -7.66 -8.74
CA HIS A 209 4.53 -7.06 -7.42
C HIS A 209 3.59 -7.93 -6.58
N VAL A 210 4.16 -8.71 -5.68
CA VAL A 210 3.43 -9.57 -4.75
C VAL A 210 3.71 -9.09 -3.33
N GLU A 211 2.68 -9.00 -2.52
CA GLU A 211 2.82 -8.46 -1.17
C GLU A 211 2.10 -9.34 -0.14
N VAL A 212 2.61 -9.40 1.09
CA VAL A 212 2.09 -10.22 2.17
C VAL A 212 1.48 -9.35 3.26
N GLN A 213 0.18 -9.55 3.51
CA GLN A 213 -0.53 -8.88 4.61
C GLN A 213 -0.19 -9.54 5.94
N VAL A 214 0.23 -8.74 6.90
CA VAL A 214 0.45 -9.18 8.29
C VAL A 214 -0.37 -8.34 9.26
N ILE A 215 -0.59 -8.90 10.44
CA ILE A 215 -1.04 -8.17 11.61
C ILE A 215 -0.38 -8.77 12.85
N ALA A 216 0.06 -7.90 13.76
CA ALA A 216 0.72 -8.29 14.99
C ALA A 216 0.19 -7.48 16.19
N ASP A 217 0.18 -8.08 17.39
CA ASP A 217 -0.35 -7.44 18.60
C ASP A 217 0.72 -6.69 19.42
N GLY A 218 2.00 -6.87 19.08
CA GLY A 218 3.11 -6.30 19.84
C GLY A 218 3.35 -6.98 21.18
N GLN A 219 2.69 -8.13 21.44
CA GLN A 219 2.74 -8.89 22.69
C GLN A 219 3.19 -10.34 22.47
N GLY A 220 3.70 -10.66 21.29
CA GLY A 220 4.17 -12.00 20.89
C GLY A 220 3.25 -12.71 19.90
N GLY A 221 2.12 -12.12 19.52
CA GLY A 221 1.24 -12.61 18.46
C GLY A 221 1.53 -11.92 17.12
N ALA A 222 1.69 -12.71 16.06
CA ALA A 222 1.77 -12.22 14.69
C ALA A 222 1.23 -13.28 13.73
N ILE A 223 0.42 -12.88 12.78
CA ILE A 223 -0.14 -13.75 11.72
C ILE A 223 0.01 -13.10 10.36
N HIS A 224 0.08 -13.91 9.31
CA HIS A 224 -0.10 -13.47 7.93
C HIS A 224 -1.48 -13.86 7.41
N LEU A 225 -2.02 -13.05 6.52
CA LEU A 225 -3.34 -13.22 5.91
C LEU A 225 -3.25 -13.54 4.40
N GLY A 226 -2.13 -14.13 4.00
CA GLY A 226 -1.84 -14.43 2.62
C GLY A 226 -1.30 -13.22 1.84
N GLU A 227 -1.20 -13.43 0.54
CA GLU A 227 -0.61 -12.48 -0.38
C GLU A 227 -1.64 -11.85 -1.33
N ARG A 228 -1.24 -10.71 -1.88
CA ARG A 228 -1.92 -10.01 -2.97
C ARG A 228 -0.99 -9.86 -4.17
N ASP A 229 -1.56 -9.84 -5.36
CA ASP A 229 -0.88 -9.38 -6.57
C ASP A 229 -1.29 -7.94 -6.88
N CYS A 230 -0.31 -7.08 -7.03
CA CYS A 230 -0.48 -5.66 -7.33
C CYS A 230 0.32 -5.25 -8.58
N SER A 231 0.53 -6.18 -9.51
CA SER A 231 1.37 -5.97 -10.70
C SER A 231 0.71 -5.07 -11.75
N MET A 232 -0.62 -4.96 -11.74
CA MET A 232 -1.34 -4.07 -12.64
C MET A 232 -1.15 -2.61 -12.20
N GLN A 233 -0.06 -1.99 -12.67
CA GLN A 233 0.41 -0.66 -12.26
C GLN A 233 0.56 0.27 -13.45
N ARG A 234 0.42 1.56 -13.20
CA ARG A 234 0.75 2.65 -14.12
C ARG A 234 1.57 3.69 -13.37
N ARG A 235 2.79 3.99 -13.85
CA ARG A 235 3.74 4.92 -13.20
C ARG A 235 3.94 4.60 -11.71
N HIS A 236 4.13 3.33 -11.41
CA HIS A 236 4.26 2.78 -10.05
C HIS A 236 3.02 2.96 -9.16
N GLN A 237 1.88 3.35 -9.72
CA GLN A 237 0.61 3.38 -9.01
C GLN A 237 -0.20 2.12 -9.32
N LYS A 238 -0.61 1.41 -8.28
CA LYS A 238 -1.47 0.23 -8.39
C LYS A 238 -2.83 0.65 -8.97
N VAL A 239 -3.35 -0.11 -9.93
CA VAL A 239 -4.62 0.15 -10.64
C VAL A 239 -5.63 -0.96 -10.38
N VAL A 240 -5.17 -2.21 -10.37
CA VAL A 240 -5.95 -3.40 -10.03
C VAL A 240 -5.12 -4.26 -9.09
N GLU A 241 -5.74 -4.76 -8.04
CA GLU A 241 -5.17 -5.66 -7.05
C GLU A 241 -6.04 -6.91 -6.91
N GLU A 242 -5.43 -8.04 -6.61
CA GLU A 242 -6.16 -9.30 -6.42
C GLU A 242 -5.56 -10.17 -5.30
N ALA A 243 -6.40 -10.98 -4.68
CA ALA A 243 -6.01 -11.98 -3.69
C ALA A 243 -6.82 -13.28 -3.88
N PRO A 244 -6.16 -14.45 -3.73
CA PRO A 244 -4.71 -14.65 -3.66
C PRO A 244 -4.01 -14.34 -4.99
N ALA A 245 -2.68 -14.18 -4.97
CA ALA A 245 -1.90 -13.91 -6.19
C ALA A 245 -1.91 -15.13 -7.13
N PRO A 246 -2.23 -14.97 -8.43
CA PRO A 246 -2.24 -16.09 -9.37
C PRO A 246 -0.88 -16.80 -9.44
N GLY A 247 -0.89 -18.13 -9.41
CA GLY A 247 0.31 -18.96 -9.53
C GLY A 247 1.20 -19.03 -8.28
N ILE A 248 0.84 -18.41 -7.16
CA ILE A 248 1.48 -18.61 -5.86
C ILE A 248 0.83 -19.84 -5.20
N THR A 249 1.64 -20.87 -4.95
CA THR A 249 1.15 -22.12 -4.31
C THR A 249 0.96 -21.93 -2.80
N GLU A 250 0.25 -22.86 -2.16
CA GLU A 250 0.07 -22.84 -0.71
C GLU A 250 1.42 -22.96 0.03
N GLU A 251 2.34 -23.77 -0.49
CA GLU A 251 3.69 -23.92 0.07
C GLU A 251 4.47 -22.60 -0.02
N MET A 252 4.42 -21.91 -1.16
CA MET A 252 5.07 -20.61 -1.35
C MET A 252 4.47 -19.57 -0.41
N ARG A 253 3.14 -19.53 -0.29
CA ARG A 253 2.42 -18.64 0.63
C ARG A 253 2.83 -18.87 2.07
N LYS A 254 2.86 -20.12 2.50
CA LYS A 254 3.33 -20.52 3.83
C LYS A 254 4.77 -20.12 4.05
N TYR A 255 5.65 -20.44 3.11
CA TYR A 255 7.08 -20.13 3.16
C TYR A 255 7.34 -18.64 3.40
N ILE A 256 6.73 -17.77 2.60
CA ILE A 256 6.97 -16.31 2.72
C ILE A 256 6.22 -15.72 3.91
N GLY A 257 4.99 -16.18 4.18
CA GLY A 257 4.18 -15.72 5.30
C GLY A 257 4.83 -15.97 6.65
N GLU A 258 5.38 -17.17 6.89
CA GLU A 258 6.11 -17.51 8.12
C GLU A 258 7.35 -16.63 8.35
N ARG A 259 8.03 -16.22 7.28
CA ARG A 259 9.17 -15.29 7.38
C ARG A 259 8.73 -13.89 7.73
N CYS A 260 7.63 -13.42 7.12
CA CYS A 260 7.05 -12.11 7.45
C CYS A 260 6.56 -12.06 8.91
N THR A 261 5.90 -13.10 9.40
CA THR A 261 5.45 -13.16 10.80
C THR A 261 6.62 -13.20 11.77
N ARG A 262 7.66 -13.97 11.47
CA ARG A 262 8.90 -13.99 12.26
C ARG A 262 9.54 -12.61 12.30
N ALA A 263 9.65 -11.92 11.17
CA ALA A 263 10.17 -10.57 11.13
C ALA A 263 9.36 -9.62 12.00
N CYS A 264 8.03 -9.70 11.98
CA CYS A 264 7.17 -8.92 12.87
C CYS A 264 7.48 -9.15 14.35
N LEU A 265 7.70 -10.41 14.76
CA LEU A 265 8.05 -10.75 16.13
C LEU A 265 9.42 -10.18 16.53
N GLU A 266 10.43 -10.31 15.65
CA GLU A 266 11.79 -9.83 15.92
C GLU A 266 11.88 -8.30 16.06
N ILE A 267 11.09 -7.55 15.28
CA ILE A 267 11.06 -6.08 15.36
C ILE A 267 10.02 -5.54 16.34
N GLY A 268 9.28 -6.41 17.04
CA GLY A 268 8.23 -6.02 17.99
C GLY A 268 7.09 -5.26 17.31
N TYR A 269 6.68 -5.68 16.12
CA TYR A 269 5.66 -5.01 15.32
C TYR A 269 4.30 -5.02 16.01
N ARG A 270 3.53 -3.92 15.85
CA ARG A 270 2.17 -3.76 16.36
C ARG A 270 1.26 -3.17 15.28
N GLY A 271 0.09 -3.76 15.07
CA GLY A 271 -0.90 -3.31 14.09
C GLY A 271 -0.79 -4.04 12.75
N ALA A 272 -1.52 -3.54 11.75
CA ALA A 272 -1.47 -4.06 10.39
C ALA A 272 -0.23 -3.55 9.66
N GLY A 273 0.34 -4.40 8.83
CA GLY A 273 1.48 -4.06 7.97
C GLY A 273 1.49 -4.93 6.73
N THR A 274 2.27 -4.52 5.74
CA THR A 274 2.40 -5.25 4.48
C THR A 274 3.86 -5.29 4.06
N PHE A 275 4.36 -6.50 3.78
CA PHE A 275 5.67 -6.70 3.18
C PHE A 275 5.51 -6.75 1.67
N GLU A 276 6.14 -5.84 0.95
CA GLU A 276 6.14 -5.78 -0.50
C GLU A 276 7.35 -6.50 -1.09
N PHE A 277 7.10 -7.31 -2.13
CA PHE A 277 8.12 -8.10 -2.82
C PHE A 277 8.03 -7.91 -4.33
N LEU A 278 9.18 -7.94 -4.99
CA LEU A 278 9.25 -8.33 -6.38
C LEU A 278 9.32 -9.87 -6.43
N TYR A 279 8.48 -10.47 -7.27
CA TYR A 279 8.43 -11.91 -7.46
C TYR A 279 8.78 -12.26 -8.90
N GLU A 280 9.81 -13.07 -9.09
CA GLU A 280 10.25 -13.52 -10.41
C GLU A 280 10.85 -14.93 -10.32
N ASN A 281 10.50 -15.78 -11.27
CA ASN A 281 11.04 -17.14 -11.39
C ASN A 281 10.93 -18.02 -10.11
N GLY A 282 9.84 -17.86 -9.35
CA GLY A 282 9.61 -18.63 -8.13
C GLY A 282 10.22 -18.03 -6.86
N GLU A 283 10.93 -16.91 -6.97
CA GLU A 283 11.64 -16.28 -5.86
C GLU A 283 11.01 -14.93 -5.46
N PHE A 284 10.97 -14.69 -4.14
CA PHE A 284 10.55 -13.42 -3.57
C PHE A 284 11.74 -12.54 -3.24
N TYR A 285 11.64 -11.24 -3.50
CA TYR A 285 12.68 -10.26 -3.20
C TYR A 285 12.07 -9.06 -2.50
N PHE A 286 12.35 -8.92 -1.20
CA PHE A 286 11.82 -7.83 -0.39
C PHE A 286 12.21 -6.45 -0.94
N ILE A 287 11.23 -5.55 -1.03
CA ILE A 287 11.41 -4.16 -1.44
C ILE A 287 11.29 -3.24 -0.24
N GLU A 288 10.14 -3.30 0.44
CA GLU A 288 9.80 -2.43 1.56
C GLU A 288 8.69 -3.02 2.43
N MET A 289 8.50 -2.46 3.61
CA MET A 289 7.36 -2.74 4.47
C MET A 289 6.53 -1.47 4.66
N ASN A 290 5.27 -1.54 4.31
CA ASN A 290 4.31 -0.49 4.65
C ASN A 290 3.82 -0.71 6.08
N THR A 291 4.10 0.26 6.96
CA THR A 291 3.82 0.19 8.39
C THR A 291 2.43 0.74 8.74
N ARG A 292 1.45 0.39 7.93
CA ARG A 292 0.05 0.87 7.97
C ARG A 292 -0.89 -0.09 7.27
N ILE A 293 -2.17 0.20 7.36
CA ILE A 293 -3.16 -0.40 6.45
C ILE A 293 -2.93 0.11 5.01
N GLN A 294 -3.17 -0.73 4.01
CA GLN A 294 -3.08 -0.34 2.60
C GLN A 294 -4.44 -0.14 1.96
N VAL A 295 -4.46 0.53 0.79
CA VAL A 295 -5.68 0.76 -0.01
C VAL A 295 -6.38 -0.56 -0.30
N GLU A 296 -5.61 -1.57 -0.73
CA GLU A 296 -6.02 -2.89 -1.23
C GLU A 296 -6.31 -3.94 -0.13
N HIS A 297 -6.35 -3.53 1.15
CA HIS A 297 -6.72 -4.46 2.24
C HIS A 297 -8.07 -5.18 2.04
N PRO A 298 -9.07 -4.60 1.34
CA PRO A 298 -10.36 -5.26 1.15
C PRO A 298 -10.28 -6.60 0.44
N VAL A 299 -9.38 -6.82 -0.52
CA VAL A 299 -9.28 -8.14 -1.19
C VAL A 299 -8.84 -9.22 -0.22
N THR A 300 -7.94 -8.92 0.71
CA THR A 300 -7.55 -9.83 1.79
C THR A 300 -8.72 -10.10 2.74
N GLU A 301 -9.47 -9.08 3.13
CA GLU A 301 -10.65 -9.24 3.98
C GLU A 301 -11.69 -10.15 3.33
N MET A 302 -11.92 -10.01 2.02
CA MET A 302 -12.91 -10.81 1.29
C MET A 302 -12.53 -12.30 1.23
N VAL A 303 -11.25 -12.63 1.08
CA VAL A 303 -10.82 -14.04 0.97
C VAL A 303 -10.55 -14.71 2.32
N THR A 304 -10.31 -13.94 3.39
CA THR A 304 -10.02 -14.48 4.73
C THR A 304 -11.19 -14.36 5.70
N GLY A 305 -12.10 -13.41 5.47
CA GLY A 305 -13.17 -13.07 6.41
C GLY A 305 -12.72 -12.25 7.63
N VAL A 306 -11.46 -11.79 7.66
CA VAL A 306 -10.90 -10.98 8.75
C VAL A 306 -11.14 -9.49 8.47
N ASP A 307 -11.75 -8.78 9.40
CA ASP A 307 -11.87 -7.31 9.36
C ASP A 307 -10.60 -6.68 9.92
N LEU A 308 -9.70 -6.27 9.04
CA LEU A 308 -8.38 -5.74 9.40
C LEU A 308 -8.46 -4.44 10.20
N ILE A 309 -9.41 -3.56 9.91
CA ILE A 309 -9.58 -2.31 10.66
C ILE A 309 -10.05 -2.58 12.08
N LYS A 310 -10.99 -3.51 12.27
CA LYS A 310 -11.41 -3.92 13.63
C LYS A 310 -10.25 -4.54 14.41
N GLU A 311 -9.44 -5.37 13.76
CA GLU A 311 -8.26 -5.95 14.44
C GLU A 311 -7.23 -4.88 14.81
N GLN A 312 -6.97 -3.88 13.93
CA GLN A 312 -6.13 -2.73 14.30
C GLN A 312 -6.65 -2.02 15.55
N LEU A 313 -7.95 -1.79 15.64
CA LEU A 313 -8.58 -1.13 16.80
C LEU A 313 -8.49 -1.96 18.08
N ARG A 314 -8.66 -3.28 17.99
CA ARG A 314 -8.50 -4.21 19.14
C ARG A 314 -7.06 -4.26 19.63
N VAL A 315 -6.11 -4.39 18.72
CA VAL A 315 -4.68 -4.37 19.04
C VAL A 315 -4.28 -3.04 19.68
N ALA A 316 -4.75 -1.91 19.14
CA ALA A 316 -4.51 -0.59 19.72
C ALA A 316 -5.10 -0.44 21.13
N ALA A 317 -6.22 -1.12 21.41
CA ALA A 317 -6.81 -1.21 22.74
C ALA A 317 -6.05 -2.14 23.70
N GLY A 318 -4.92 -2.70 23.29
CA GLY A 318 -4.09 -3.62 24.11
C GLY A 318 -4.61 -5.06 24.14
N GLN A 319 -5.53 -5.44 23.25
CA GLN A 319 -6.03 -6.81 23.15
C GLN A 319 -5.08 -7.67 22.29
N PRO A 320 -4.95 -8.96 22.60
CA PRO A 320 -4.26 -9.89 21.71
C PRO A 320 -5.03 -10.05 20.38
N LEU A 321 -4.39 -10.65 19.38
CA LEU A 321 -5.07 -11.01 18.13
C LEU A 321 -6.27 -11.92 18.40
N SER A 322 -7.36 -11.68 17.64
CA SER A 322 -8.60 -12.49 17.76
C SER A 322 -8.48 -13.86 17.08
N PHE A 323 -7.42 -14.10 16.35
CA PHE A 323 -7.19 -15.31 15.54
C PHE A 323 -5.78 -15.83 15.77
N THR A 324 -5.63 -17.14 15.60
CA THR A 324 -4.35 -17.82 15.41
C THR A 324 -4.07 -17.98 13.91
N GLN A 325 -2.85 -18.36 13.54
CA GLN A 325 -2.53 -18.63 12.13
C GLN A 325 -3.38 -19.79 11.56
N ASP A 326 -3.71 -20.78 12.38
CA ASP A 326 -4.50 -21.93 11.96
C ASP A 326 -5.98 -21.60 11.68
N ASP A 327 -6.49 -20.49 12.20
CA ASP A 327 -7.84 -20.01 11.93
C ASP A 327 -7.96 -19.34 10.55
N ILE A 328 -6.83 -18.89 9.99
CA ILE A 328 -6.83 -18.17 8.71
C ILE A 328 -6.95 -19.16 7.56
N LYS A 329 -8.07 -19.05 6.83
CA LYS A 329 -8.35 -19.87 5.65
C LYS A 329 -8.63 -18.94 4.47
N ILE A 330 -7.83 -19.05 3.42
CA ILE A 330 -8.06 -18.33 2.17
C ILE A 330 -9.09 -19.09 1.37
N ARG A 331 -10.20 -18.43 1.00
CA ARG A 331 -11.31 -19.01 0.25
C ARG A 331 -11.68 -18.11 -0.91
N GLY A 332 -11.87 -18.71 -2.08
CA GLY A 332 -12.26 -17.98 -3.28
C GLY A 332 -11.19 -17.05 -3.79
N HIS A 333 -11.63 -16.00 -4.48
CA HIS A 333 -10.78 -15.00 -5.10
C HIS A 333 -11.44 -13.62 -5.04
N ALA A 334 -10.68 -12.57 -4.77
CA ALA A 334 -11.18 -11.20 -4.77
C ALA A 334 -10.32 -10.32 -5.67
N ILE A 335 -10.97 -9.38 -6.36
CA ILE A 335 -10.33 -8.39 -7.23
C ILE A 335 -10.81 -7.01 -6.80
N GLU A 336 -9.89 -6.07 -6.68
CA GLU A 336 -10.16 -4.65 -6.43
C GLU A 336 -9.76 -3.83 -7.66
N CYS A 337 -10.64 -2.91 -8.08
CA CYS A 337 -10.35 -1.87 -9.05
C CYS A 337 -10.39 -0.52 -8.36
N ARG A 338 -9.30 0.25 -8.43
CA ARG A 338 -9.29 1.64 -7.97
C ARG A 338 -10.05 2.52 -8.95
N ILE A 339 -11.07 3.21 -8.46
CA ILE A 339 -11.86 4.14 -9.28
C ILE A 339 -11.40 5.57 -8.97
N ASN A 340 -10.84 6.19 -9.99
CA ASN A 340 -10.27 7.53 -9.92
C ASN A 340 -11.10 8.51 -10.74
N ALA A 341 -11.27 9.74 -10.21
CA ALA A 341 -11.76 10.89 -10.94
C ALA A 341 -10.64 11.40 -11.86
N GLU A 342 -10.52 10.79 -13.03
CA GLU A 342 -9.45 11.09 -13.98
C GLU A 342 -9.92 10.83 -15.42
N ASP A 343 -9.36 11.59 -16.37
CA ASP A 343 -9.58 11.37 -17.78
C ASP A 343 -8.98 10.02 -18.19
N PRO A 344 -9.74 9.07 -18.75
CA PRO A 344 -9.29 7.71 -19.02
C PRO A 344 -8.22 7.60 -20.12
N GLU A 345 -8.07 8.64 -20.97
CA GLU A 345 -7.10 8.66 -22.07
C GLU A 345 -5.84 9.45 -21.71
N ARG A 346 -6.02 10.61 -21.08
CA ARG A 346 -4.93 11.54 -20.74
C ARG A 346 -4.39 11.32 -19.33
N PHE A 347 -5.12 10.61 -18.49
CA PHE A 347 -4.78 10.33 -17.09
C PHE A 347 -4.61 11.59 -16.22
N LEU A 348 -5.30 12.66 -16.57
CA LEU A 348 -5.32 13.90 -15.81
C LEU A 348 -6.47 13.87 -14.81
N PRO A 349 -6.29 14.42 -13.58
CA PRO A 349 -7.37 14.53 -12.62
C PRO A 349 -8.58 15.25 -13.21
N SER A 350 -9.78 14.79 -12.86
CA SER A 350 -11.07 15.35 -13.28
C SER A 350 -11.91 15.72 -12.06
N PRO A 351 -11.51 16.77 -11.29
CA PRO A 351 -12.32 17.26 -10.19
C PRO A 351 -13.64 17.86 -10.71
N GLY A 352 -14.66 17.88 -9.88
CA GLY A 352 -15.94 18.45 -10.26
C GLY A 352 -17.12 17.86 -9.49
N LYS A 353 -18.31 18.34 -9.80
CA LYS A 353 -19.54 17.89 -9.17
C LYS A 353 -20.03 16.59 -9.80
N ILE A 354 -20.31 15.59 -8.97
CA ILE A 354 -20.98 14.36 -9.38
C ILE A 354 -22.49 14.64 -9.46
N GLU A 355 -23.02 14.64 -10.67
CA GLU A 355 -24.43 14.92 -10.90
C GLU A 355 -25.29 13.70 -10.59
N ARG A 356 -24.91 12.53 -11.11
CA ARG A 356 -25.57 11.26 -10.87
C ARG A 356 -24.55 10.19 -10.50
N PHE A 357 -24.90 9.42 -9.48
CA PHE A 357 -24.10 8.30 -9.02
C PHE A 357 -24.98 7.09 -8.72
N HIS A 358 -24.58 5.94 -9.27
CA HIS A 358 -25.13 4.63 -8.91
C HIS A 358 -23.98 3.69 -8.57
N ALA A 359 -24.01 3.15 -7.36
CA ALA A 359 -23.07 2.12 -6.92
C ALA A 359 -23.56 0.76 -7.39
N PRO A 360 -22.69 -0.07 -8.00
CA PRO A 360 -23.06 -1.42 -8.37
C PRO A 360 -23.34 -2.28 -7.13
N GLY A 361 -24.13 -3.32 -7.31
CA GLY A 361 -24.54 -4.22 -6.24
C GLY A 361 -24.49 -5.68 -6.64
N GLY A 362 -25.08 -6.53 -5.80
CA GLY A 362 -25.18 -7.97 -6.02
C GLY A 362 -24.25 -8.80 -5.14
N MET A 363 -24.37 -10.14 -5.31
CA MET A 363 -23.61 -11.09 -4.50
C MET A 363 -22.11 -10.97 -4.76
N GLY A 364 -21.33 -10.76 -3.69
CA GLY A 364 -19.87 -10.63 -3.78
C GLY A 364 -19.37 -9.30 -4.35
N VAL A 365 -20.22 -8.28 -4.41
CA VAL A 365 -19.83 -6.90 -4.79
C VAL A 365 -19.73 -6.03 -3.54
N ARG A 366 -18.58 -5.37 -3.38
CA ARG A 366 -18.32 -4.42 -2.29
C ARG A 366 -17.84 -3.10 -2.87
N TRP A 367 -18.47 -2.01 -2.45
CA TRP A 367 -18.10 -0.66 -2.84
C TRP A 367 -17.62 0.14 -1.62
N GLU A 368 -16.33 0.51 -1.62
CA GLU A 368 -15.73 1.38 -0.60
C GLU A 368 -15.50 2.76 -1.18
N SER A 369 -16.30 3.72 -0.75
CA SER A 369 -16.25 5.08 -1.30
C SER A 369 -16.94 6.09 -0.41
N HIS A 370 -16.52 7.33 -0.57
CA HIS A 370 -17.09 8.50 0.11
C HIS A 370 -18.02 9.32 -0.78
N ILE A 371 -18.13 9.01 -2.09
CA ILE A 371 -18.90 9.81 -3.04
C ILE A 371 -20.41 9.54 -2.96
N TYR A 372 -21.17 10.49 -3.42
CA TYR A 372 -22.64 10.43 -3.58
C TYR A 372 -23.09 11.46 -4.62
N SER A 373 -24.32 11.35 -5.12
CA SER A 373 -24.89 12.35 -6.04
C SER A 373 -24.93 13.74 -5.39
N GLY A 374 -24.37 14.74 -6.06
CA GLY A 374 -24.24 16.10 -5.56
C GLY A 374 -22.90 16.40 -4.87
N TYR A 375 -22.08 15.39 -4.55
CA TYR A 375 -20.74 15.59 -4.00
C TYR A 375 -19.81 16.24 -5.02
N THR A 376 -18.96 17.17 -4.57
CA THR A 376 -17.94 17.80 -5.41
C THR A 376 -16.57 17.24 -5.06
N VAL A 377 -15.94 16.55 -6.03
CA VAL A 377 -14.57 16.06 -5.91
C VAL A 377 -13.62 17.26 -5.93
N PRO A 378 -12.87 17.52 -4.83
CA PRO A 378 -11.98 18.68 -4.77
C PRO A 378 -10.68 18.41 -5.55
N PRO A 379 -10.02 19.46 -6.09
CA PRO A 379 -8.76 19.33 -6.82
C PRO A 379 -7.51 19.24 -5.93
N HIS A 380 -7.67 19.23 -4.62
CA HIS A 380 -6.56 19.38 -3.65
C HIS A 380 -5.93 18.08 -3.19
N TYR A 381 -6.54 16.94 -3.48
CA TYR A 381 -6.17 15.63 -2.97
C TYR A 381 -6.06 14.61 -4.09
N ASP A 382 -5.69 13.38 -3.73
CA ASP A 382 -5.66 12.25 -4.65
C ASP A 382 -7.01 12.08 -5.38
N SER A 383 -6.94 11.63 -6.63
CA SER A 383 -8.11 11.50 -7.50
C SER A 383 -8.98 10.28 -7.20
N MET A 384 -8.55 9.38 -6.31
CA MET A 384 -9.31 8.16 -6.00
C MET A 384 -10.62 8.48 -5.29
N ILE A 385 -11.73 8.12 -5.92
CA ILE A 385 -13.09 8.35 -5.40
C ILE A 385 -13.72 7.10 -4.80
N GLY A 386 -13.12 5.95 -4.99
CA GLY A 386 -13.56 4.69 -4.40
C GLY A 386 -12.80 3.49 -4.91
N LYS A 387 -13.16 2.34 -4.35
CA LYS A 387 -12.66 1.02 -4.70
C LYS A 387 -13.82 0.09 -4.94
N LEU A 388 -13.83 -0.54 -6.10
CA LEU A 388 -14.79 -1.58 -6.42
C LEU A 388 -14.12 -2.94 -6.21
N ILE A 389 -14.66 -3.73 -5.31
CA ILE A 389 -14.14 -5.04 -4.96
C ILE A 389 -15.18 -6.10 -5.36
N THR A 390 -14.74 -7.16 -6.01
CA THR A 390 -15.60 -8.32 -6.28
C THR A 390 -14.95 -9.58 -5.74
N TYR A 391 -15.78 -10.47 -5.25
CA TYR A 391 -15.40 -11.77 -4.70
C TYR A 391 -16.15 -12.89 -5.44
N GLY A 392 -15.47 -14.00 -5.71
CA GLY A 392 -16.05 -15.22 -6.28
C GLY A 392 -15.43 -16.47 -5.65
N GLU A 393 -16.06 -17.61 -5.87
CA GLU A 393 -15.52 -18.91 -5.46
C GLU A 393 -14.22 -19.27 -6.17
N ASN A 394 -13.95 -18.61 -7.29
CA ASN A 394 -12.71 -18.68 -8.05
C ASN A 394 -12.46 -17.35 -8.80
N ARG A 395 -11.30 -17.23 -9.45
CA ARG A 395 -10.86 -16.02 -10.13
C ARG A 395 -11.77 -15.63 -11.30
N ASP A 396 -12.24 -16.61 -12.09
CA ASP A 396 -13.10 -16.36 -13.25
C ASP A 396 -14.43 -15.75 -12.84
N VAL A 397 -15.02 -16.25 -11.75
CA VAL A 397 -16.24 -15.68 -11.17
C VAL A 397 -16.01 -14.26 -10.63
N ALA A 398 -14.87 -14.01 -9.97
CA ALA A 398 -14.53 -12.67 -9.51
C ALA A 398 -14.40 -11.69 -10.68
N ILE A 399 -13.73 -12.08 -11.77
CA ILE A 399 -13.60 -11.28 -13.01
C ILE A 399 -14.97 -11.03 -13.64
N ALA A 400 -15.82 -12.06 -13.76
CA ALA A 400 -17.15 -11.92 -14.34
C ALA A 400 -18.02 -10.95 -13.53
N ARG A 401 -17.96 -11.03 -12.20
CA ARG A 401 -18.64 -10.08 -11.30
C ARG A 401 -18.09 -8.66 -11.44
N MET A 402 -16.75 -8.49 -11.60
CA MET A 402 -16.15 -7.19 -11.82
C MET A 402 -16.61 -6.55 -13.14
N LYS A 403 -16.65 -7.33 -14.23
CA LYS A 403 -17.18 -6.86 -15.53
C LYS A 403 -18.63 -6.37 -15.40
N ASN A 404 -19.48 -7.14 -14.73
CA ASN A 404 -20.86 -6.75 -14.49
C ASN A 404 -20.97 -5.49 -13.63
N ALA A 405 -20.23 -5.42 -12.54
CA ALA A 405 -20.26 -4.29 -11.62
C ALA A 405 -19.72 -2.99 -12.26
N LEU A 406 -18.66 -3.06 -13.06
CA LEU A 406 -18.15 -1.92 -13.83
C LEU A 406 -19.16 -1.45 -14.89
N GLY A 407 -19.89 -2.37 -15.52
CA GLY A 407 -20.94 -2.06 -16.48
C GLY A 407 -22.20 -1.44 -15.86
N GLU A 408 -22.49 -1.76 -14.59
CA GLU A 408 -23.62 -1.20 -13.83
C GLU A 408 -23.31 0.17 -13.23
N MET A 409 -22.02 0.48 -12.95
CA MET A 409 -21.61 1.70 -12.28
C MET A 409 -21.93 2.95 -13.11
N ILE A 410 -22.57 3.94 -12.49
CA ILE A 410 -22.80 5.26 -13.10
C ILE A 410 -22.08 6.32 -12.27
N VAL A 411 -21.22 7.11 -12.91
CA VAL A 411 -20.63 8.33 -12.35
C VAL A 411 -20.69 9.41 -13.43
N GLU A 412 -21.59 10.36 -13.29
CA GLU A 412 -21.78 11.45 -14.26
C GLU A 412 -21.41 12.80 -13.63
N GLY A 413 -21.00 13.74 -14.47
CA GLY A 413 -20.55 15.08 -14.10
C GLY A 413 -19.02 15.22 -14.03
N ILE A 414 -18.30 14.09 -13.91
CA ILE A 414 -16.83 14.01 -13.94
C ILE A 414 -16.39 12.87 -14.85
N LYS A 415 -15.12 12.87 -15.26
CA LYS A 415 -14.51 11.73 -15.93
C LYS A 415 -13.92 10.76 -14.89
N THR A 416 -13.96 9.47 -15.22
CA THR A 416 -13.37 8.41 -14.39
C THR A 416 -12.55 7.45 -15.21
N ASN A 417 -11.69 6.67 -14.56
CA ASN A 417 -10.90 5.61 -15.17
C ASN A 417 -11.66 4.29 -15.35
N VAL A 418 -12.98 4.26 -15.15
CA VAL A 418 -13.83 3.06 -15.36
C VAL A 418 -13.59 2.42 -16.74
N PRO A 419 -13.49 3.16 -17.86
CA PRO A 419 -13.17 2.56 -19.17
C PRO A 419 -11.83 1.80 -19.19
N LEU A 420 -10.81 2.29 -18.50
CA LEU A 420 -9.54 1.57 -18.35
C LEU A 420 -9.74 0.25 -17.57
N GLN A 421 -10.50 0.27 -16.48
CA GLN A 421 -10.79 -0.94 -15.69
C GLN A 421 -11.53 -1.99 -16.53
N VAL A 422 -12.51 -1.57 -17.32
CA VAL A 422 -13.23 -2.46 -18.27
C VAL A 422 -12.25 -3.06 -19.29
N SER A 423 -11.33 -2.26 -19.83
CA SER A 423 -10.31 -2.75 -20.76
C SER A 423 -9.38 -3.79 -20.12
N ILE A 424 -8.97 -3.58 -18.86
CA ILE A 424 -8.14 -4.54 -18.12
C ILE A 424 -8.90 -5.84 -17.87
N MET A 425 -10.16 -5.78 -17.42
CA MET A 425 -10.94 -6.97 -17.15
C MET A 425 -11.23 -7.82 -18.40
N ASN A 426 -11.21 -7.20 -19.59
CA ASN A 426 -11.38 -7.89 -20.88
C ASN A 426 -10.04 -8.32 -21.52
N ASP A 427 -8.93 -8.01 -20.90
CA ASP A 427 -7.61 -8.34 -21.39
C ASP A 427 -7.26 -9.81 -21.15
N GLU A 428 -6.90 -10.54 -22.21
CA GLU A 428 -6.58 -11.97 -22.14
C GLU A 428 -5.39 -12.27 -21.23
N ASN A 429 -4.36 -11.43 -21.25
CA ASN A 429 -3.19 -11.64 -20.38
C ASN A 429 -3.53 -11.41 -18.91
N PHE A 430 -4.36 -10.42 -18.61
CA PHE A 430 -4.88 -10.25 -17.25
C PHE A 430 -5.73 -11.47 -16.85
N GLN A 431 -6.61 -11.94 -17.71
CA GLN A 431 -7.47 -13.10 -17.44
C GLN A 431 -6.68 -14.39 -17.22
N HIS A 432 -5.56 -14.60 -17.92
CA HIS A 432 -4.66 -15.73 -17.66
C HIS A 432 -3.90 -15.61 -16.33
N GLY A 433 -3.73 -14.40 -15.80
CA GLY A 433 -3.00 -14.13 -14.57
C GLY A 433 -1.48 -14.05 -14.78
N GLY A 434 -0.80 -13.47 -13.79
CA GLY A 434 0.66 -13.40 -13.76
C GLY A 434 1.29 -12.31 -14.64
N ALA A 435 0.55 -11.29 -15.04
CA ALA A 435 1.10 -10.11 -15.70
C ALA A 435 2.18 -9.44 -14.82
N ASN A 436 3.29 -8.98 -15.41
CA ASN A 436 4.36 -8.30 -14.68
C ASN A 436 4.08 -6.80 -14.53
N ILE A 437 4.90 -6.11 -13.72
CA ILE A 437 4.73 -4.68 -13.41
C ILE A 437 4.84 -3.73 -14.62
N HIS A 438 5.42 -4.18 -15.72
CA HIS A 438 5.60 -3.39 -16.95
C HIS A 438 4.44 -3.57 -17.96
N TYR A 439 3.59 -4.57 -17.71
CA TYR A 439 2.57 -4.99 -18.67
C TYR A 439 1.60 -3.88 -19.08
N LEU A 440 1.00 -3.22 -18.10
CA LEU A 440 -0.03 -2.20 -18.36
C LEU A 440 0.54 -0.99 -19.10
N GLU A 441 1.73 -0.52 -18.73
CA GLU A 441 2.38 0.62 -19.40
C GLU A 441 2.74 0.31 -20.85
N LYS A 442 3.25 -0.90 -21.12
CA LYS A 442 3.51 -1.36 -22.51
C LYS A 442 2.23 -1.40 -23.32
N LYS A 443 1.17 -1.95 -22.76
CA LYS A 443 -0.15 -2.01 -23.42
C LYS A 443 -0.71 -0.63 -23.73
N LEU A 444 -0.48 0.35 -22.87
CA LEU A 444 -0.93 1.74 -23.03
C LEU A 444 0.02 2.59 -23.91
N GLY A 445 1.15 2.03 -24.36
CA GLY A 445 2.14 2.76 -25.15
C GLY A 445 2.84 3.88 -24.37
N LEU A 446 3.00 3.71 -23.05
CA LEU A 446 3.63 4.69 -22.16
C LEU A 446 5.13 4.41 -21.90
N GLN A 447 5.66 3.32 -22.45
CA GLN A 447 7.08 2.92 -22.38
C GLN A 447 7.75 3.06 -23.73
#